data_fb09aea547ec5ec1633c387dac77a7ee
#
_entry.id   fb09aea547ec5ec1633c387dac77a7ee
#
_cell.length_a   1.000
_cell.length_b   1.000
_cell.length_c   1.000
_cell.angle_alpha   90.00
_cell.angle_beta   90.00
_cell.angle_gamma   90.00
#
_symmetry.space_group_name_H-M   'P 1'
#
loop_
_entity.id
_entity.type
_entity.pdbx_description
1 polymer ?
#
loop_
_entity_poly.entity_id
_entity_poly.type
_entity_poly.pdbx_seq_one_letter_code
_entity_poly.pdbx_strand_id
1 'polypeptide(L)'
;IVMPETMSVERRQLMKAYGAELVLTEGAKGMKGAIAKADELAKEIPNSFIPGQFVNPANPAAHRATTGPEIWEDTDGKVDIFVAGVGTGGTVTGVGEFLKSKNPNVKVVAVEPASSPVLSKGVAGSHKIQGIGAGFVPEVLNTSVYDEVIPVTNDDAFATGKLLGKNEGV
;
A
#
# COMPACT_ATOMS: atom_id res chain seq x y z
N ILE A 1 -3.79 -18.32 -1.70
CA ILE A 1 -3.83 -16.84 -1.72
C ILE A 1 -5.28 -16.40 -1.79
N VAL A 2 -5.68 -15.51 -0.88
CA VAL A 2 -7.05 -14.95 -0.84
C VAL A 2 -7.03 -13.53 -1.37
N MET A 3 -7.95 -13.20 -2.29
CA MET A 3 -8.04 -11.85 -2.87
C MET A 3 -9.44 -11.55 -3.39
N PRO A 4 -9.84 -10.27 -3.48
CA PRO A 4 -11.08 -9.89 -4.15
C PRO A 4 -11.07 -10.27 -5.63
N GLU A 5 -12.23 -10.66 -6.16
CA GLU A 5 -12.41 -11.00 -7.59
C GLU A 5 -12.16 -9.81 -8.54
N THR A 6 -12.13 -8.57 -8.01
CA THR A 6 -11.83 -7.36 -8.76
C THR A 6 -10.34 -7.14 -9.06
N MET A 7 -9.45 -7.98 -8.48
CA MET A 7 -8.02 -7.93 -8.78
C MET A 7 -7.74 -8.38 -10.22
N SER A 8 -6.61 -7.91 -10.80
CA SER A 8 -6.29 -8.13 -12.22
C SER A 8 -6.23 -9.61 -12.60
N VAL A 9 -6.75 -9.93 -13.76
CA VAL A 9 -6.78 -11.31 -14.30
C VAL A 9 -5.36 -11.82 -14.50
N GLU A 10 -4.44 -10.97 -14.94
CA GLU A 10 -3.04 -11.28 -15.18
C GLU A 10 -2.35 -11.75 -13.91
N ARG A 11 -2.56 -11.05 -12.77
CA ARG A 11 -2.02 -11.45 -11.47
C ARG A 11 -2.57 -12.80 -11.02
N ARG A 12 -3.87 -13.04 -11.22
CA ARG A 12 -4.50 -14.32 -10.86
C ARG A 12 -3.92 -15.47 -11.69
N GLN A 13 -3.71 -15.26 -12.98
CA GLN A 13 -3.10 -16.26 -13.87
C GLN A 13 -1.65 -16.54 -13.50
N LEU A 14 -0.87 -15.49 -13.22
CA LEU A 14 0.53 -15.62 -12.81
C LEU A 14 0.67 -16.39 -11.49
N MET A 15 -0.13 -16.07 -10.49
CA MET A 15 -0.13 -16.79 -9.22
C MET A 15 -0.47 -18.28 -9.38
N LYS A 16 -1.48 -18.59 -10.22
CA LYS A 16 -1.81 -19.99 -10.56
C LYS A 16 -0.68 -20.69 -11.29
N ALA A 17 0.00 -20.01 -12.23
CA ALA A 17 1.14 -20.58 -12.94
C ALA A 17 2.30 -20.92 -12.00
N TYR A 18 2.46 -20.18 -10.90
CA TYR A 18 3.42 -20.50 -9.84
C TYR A 18 2.93 -21.55 -8.83
N GLY A 19 1.77 -22.17 -9.09
CA GLY A 19 1.22 -23.25 -8.25
C GLY A 19 0.42 -22.76 -7.04
N ALA A 20 0.07 -21.48 -6.96
CA ALA A 20 -0.75 -20.98 -5.85
C ALA A 20 -2.21 -21.40 -6.02
N GLU A 21 -2.82 -21.88 -4.95
CA GLU A 21 -4.27 -22.01 -4.84
C GLU A 21 -4.89 -20.64 -4.58
N LEU A 22 -5.91 -20.26 -5.37
CA LEU A 22 -6.58 -18.97 -5.28
C LEU A 22 -7.99 -19.13 -4.74
N VAL A 23 -8.31 -18.35 -3.71
CA VAL A 23 -9.66 -18.15 -3.18
C VAL A 23 -10.09 -16.73 -3.49
N LEU A 24 -11.08 -16.58 -4.37
CA LEU A 24 -11.62 -15.27 -4.73
C LEU A 24 -12.79 -14.92 -3.81
N THR A 25 -12.80 -13.70 -3.33
CA THR A 25 -13.89 -13.15 -2.51
C THR A 25 -14.71 -12.13 -3.29
N GLU A 26 -15.94 -11.91 -2.85
CA GLU A 26 -16.88 -10.97 -3.45
C GLU A 26 -16.27 -9.55 -3.53
N GLY A 27 -16.25 -8.98 -4.73
CA GLY A 27 -15.63 -7.68 -5.00
C GLY A 27 -16.20 -6.54 -4.17
N ALA A 28 -17.51 -6.56 -3.91
CA ALA A 28 -18.19 -5.55 -3.10
C ALA A 28 -17.67 -5.47 -1.65
N LYS A 29 -17.11 -6.57 -1.11
CA LYS A 29 -16.53 -6.62 0.24
C LYS A 29 -15.10 -6.10 0.30
N GLY A 30 -14.47 -5.85 -0.85
CA GLY A 30 -13.11 -5.32 -0.96
C GLY A 30 -12.08 -6.13 -0.16
N MET A 31 -11.04 -5.45 0.31
CA MET A 31 -9.96 -6.07 1.09
C MET A 31 -10.43 -6.63 2.43
N LYS A 32 -11.42 -6.01 3.08
CA LYS A 32 -11.99 -6.53 4.33
C LYS A 32 -12.59 -7.93 4.16
N GLY A 33 -13.27 -8.17 3.01
CA GLY A 33 -13.80 -9.49 2.69
C GLY A 33 -12.71 -10.55 2.50
N ALA A 34 -11.60 -10.18 1.86
CA ALA A 34 -10.47 -11.08 1.67
C ALA A 34 -9.77 -11.43 3.00
N ILE A 35 -9.59 -10.46 3.89
CA ILE A 35 -9.02 -10.67 5.23
C ILE A 35 -9.91 -11.63 6.02
N ALA A 36 -11.22 -11.37 6.09
CA ALA A 36 -12.15 -12.23 6.82
C ALA A 36 -12.15 -13.69 6.30
N LYS A 37 -12.05 -13.88 4.98
CA LYS A 37 -11.95 -15.23 4.39
C LYS A 37 -10.60 -15.89 4.66
N ALA A 38 -9.52 -15.13 4.69
CA ALA A 38 -8.20 -15.65 5.07
C ALA A 38 -8.20 -16.13 6.53
N ASP A 39 -8.81 -15.36 7.44
CA ASP A 39 -8.94 -15.71 8.87
C ASP A 39 -9.81 -16.95 9.06
N GLU A 40 -10.87 -17.13 8.27
CA GLU A 40 -11.70 -18.35 8.26
C GLU A 40 -10.86 -19.56 7.83
N LEU A 41 -10.17 -19.48 6.69
CA LEU A 41 -9.34 -20.56 6.18
C LEU A 41 -8.18 -20.92 7.13
N ALA A 42 -7.59 -19.95 7.81
CA ALA A 42 -6.54 -20.20 8.78
C ALA A 42 -7.02 -21.04 9.99
N LYS A 43 -8.30 -20.98 10.32
CA LYS A 43 -8.89 -21.85 11.37
C LYS A 43 -9.17 -23.27 10.87
N GLU A 44 -9.40 -23.42 9.57
CA GLU A 44 -9.73 -24.71 8.96
C GLU A 44 -8.47 -25.48 8.54
N ILE A 45 -7.40 -24.78 8.15
CA ILE A 45 -6.17 -25.39 7.64
C ILE A 45 -5.15 -25.53 8.77
N PRO A 46 -4.83 -26.74 9.24
CA PRO A 46 -3.84 -26.95 10.29
C PRO A 46 -2.46 -26.43 9.88
N ASN A 47 -1.71 -25.86 10.83
CA ASN A 47 -0.37 -25.34 10.65
C ASN A 47 -0.28 -24.21 9.58
N SER A 48 -1.39 -23.54 9.29
CA SER A 48 -1.39 -22.37 8.41
C SER A 48 -0.80 -21.14 9.10
N PHE A 49 -0.27 -20.22 8.29
CA PHE A 49 0.27 -18.95 8.76
C PHE A 49 -0.15 -17.82 7.82
N ILE A 50 -0.72 -16.74 8.38
CA ILE A 50 -1.03 -15.51 7.64
C ILE A 50 0.06 -14.48 7.95
N PRO A 51 0.86 -14.03 6.95
CA PRO A 51 1.89 -13.00 7.17
C PRO A 51 1.33 -11.66 7.67
N GLY A 52 0.06 -11.34 7.36
CA GLY A 52 -0.67 -10.23 7.96
C GLY A 52 -0.13 -8.84 7.61
N GLN A 53 -0.01 -8.53 6.33
CA GLN A 53 0.63 -7.29 5.85
C GLN A 53 0.09 -5.98 6.46
N PHE A 54 -1.14 -5.97 6.94
CA PHE A 54 -1.77 -4.77 7.53
C PHE A 54 -1.53 -4.61 9.04
N VAL A 55 -1.07 -5.68 9.70
CA VAL A 55 -0.90 -5.74 11.16
C VAL A 55 0.52 -6.15 11.58
N ASN A 56 1.29 -6.76 10.68
CA ASN A 56 2.62 -7.27 10.99
C ASN A 56 3.66 -6.14 10.99
N PRO A 57 4.30 -5.82 12.13
CA PRO A 57 5.30 -4.76 12.21
C PRO A 57 6.57 -5.02 11.39
N ALA A 58 6.80 -6.24 10.94
CA ALA A 58 7.90 -6.55 10.02
C ALA A 58 7.77 -5.82 8.68
N ASN A 59 6.54 -5.45 8.26
CA ASN A 59 6.31 -4.68 7.05
C ASN A 59 7.00 -3.30 7.10
N PRO A 60 6.66 -2.35 7.98
CA PRO A 60 7.38 -1.08 8.06
C PRO A 60 8.84 -1.26 8.50
N ALA A 61 9.15 -2.26 9.33
CA ALA A 61 10.53 -2.53 9.76
C ALA A 61 11.45 -2.86 8.60
N ALA A 62 11.01 -3.64 7.61
CA ALA A 62 11.78 -3.94 6.41
C ALA A 62 12.11 -2.65 5.63
N HIS A 63 11.12 -1.78 5.41
CA HIS A 63 11.34 -0.50 4.73
C HIS A 63 12.27 0.45 5.50
N ARG A 64 12.18 0.44 6.81
CA ARG A 64 13.08 1.22 7.66
C ARG A 64 14.52 0.72 7.59
N ALA A 65 14.71 -0.60 7.46
CA ALA A 65 16.02 -1.24 7.42
C ALA A 65 16.68 -1.23 6.03
N THR A 66 15.90 -1.16 4.95
CA THR A 66 16.40 -1.28 3.57
C THR A 66 16.00 -0.10 2.70
N THR A 67 14.74 0.04 2.35
CA THR A 67 14.25 1.07 1.40
C THR A 67 14.59 2.51 1.84
N GLY A 68 14.45 2.80 3.12
CA GLY A 68 14.81 4.13 3.67
C GLY A 68 16.29 4.45 3.52
N PRO A 69 17.21 3.58 3.99
CA PRO A 69 18.66 3.73 3.75
C PRO A 69 19.02 3.86 2.27
N GLU A 70 18.47 3.00 1.40
CA GLU A 70 18.73 3.02 -0.05
C GLU A 70 18.35 4.39 -0.65
N ILE A 71 17.16 4.91 -0.36
CA ILE A 71 16.75 6.24 -0.83
C ILE A 71 17.72 7.32 -0.33
N TRP A 72 18.12 7.26 0.93
CA TRP A 72 19.03 8.24 1.53
C TRP A 72 20.41 8.21 0.86
N GLU A 73 20.94 7.04 0.61
CA GLU A 73 22.26 6.85 -0.03
C GLU A 73 22.21 7.26 -1.50
N ASP A 74 21.21 6.83 -2.26
CA ASP A 74 21.05 7.13 -3.70
C ASP A 74 20.80 8.61 -3.98
N THR A 75 20.34 9.36 -2.98
CA THR A 75 20.13 10.82 -3.08
C THR A 75 21.23 11.64 -2.42
N ASP A 76 22.35 11.04 -1.99
CA ASP A 76 23.39 11.71 -1.19
C ASP A 76 22.84 12.43 0.04
N GLY A 77 21.77 11.91 0.65
CA GLY A 77 21.09 12.53 1.77
C GLY A 77 20.31 13.82 1.44
N LYS A 78 20.08 14.09 0.16
CA LYS A 78 19.41 15.32 -0.31
C LYS A 78 17.95 15.07 -0.60
N VAL A 79 17.20 14.68 0.41
CA VAL A 79 15.74 14.47 0.33
C VAL A 79 15.04 15.60 1.07
N ASP A 80 14.27 16.39 0.34
CA ASP A 80 13.42 17.44 0.92
C ASP A 80 11.98 16.92 1.16
N ILE A 81 11.46 16.17 0.19
CA ILE A 81 10.08 15.66 0.22
C ILE A 81 10.07 14.19 -0.20
N PHE A 82 9.43 13.37 0.61
CA PHE A 82 9.14 11.97 0.29
C PHE A 82 7.63 11.77 0.08
N VAL A 83 7.24 11.31 -1.09
CA VAL A 83 5.83 11.08 -1.47
C VAL A 83 5.59 9.60 -1.67
N ALA A 84 4.59 9.04 -1.00
CA ALA A 84 4.24 7.61 -1.13
C ALA A 84 2.74 7.36 -1.11
N GLY A 85 2.27 6.47 -1.99
CA GLY A 85 0.91 5.94 -1.97
C GLY A 85 0.70 4.99 -0.78
N VAL A 86 -0.46 5.09 -0.14
CA VAL A 86 -0.77 4.30 1.06
C VAL A 86 -1.67 3.12 0.73
N GLY A 87 -1.07 1.92 0.64
CA GLY A 87 -1.77 0.64 0.65
C GLY A 87 -1.81 0.09 2.07
N THR A 88 -0.79 -0.67 2.48
CA THR A 88 -0.61 -1.08 3.87
C THR A 88 -0.07 0.03 4.77
N GLY A 89 0.57 1.02 4.18
CA GLY A 89 1.26 2.08 4.92
C GLY A 89 2.67 1.72 5.37
N GLY A 90 3.14 0.50 5.07
CA GLY A 90 4.47 0.05 5.47
C GLY A 90 5.60 0.92 4.92
N THR A 91 5.51 1.27 3.63
CA THR A 91 6.52 2.11 2.96
C THR A 91 6.55 3.53 3.54
N VAL A 92 5.40 4.21 3.60
CA VAL A 92 5.35 5.59 4.13
C VAL A 92 5.80 5.65 5.58
N THR A 93 5.45 4.63 6.38
CA THR A 93 5.87 4.50 7.77
C THR A 93 7.38 4.26 7.89
N GLY A 94 7.89 3.17 7.32
CA GLY A 94 9.28 2.76 7.51
C GLY A 94 10.28 3.74 6.89
N VAL A 95 10.03 4.18 5.65
CA VAL A 95 10.87 5.18 4.98
C VAL A 95 10.75 6.54 5.66
N GLY A 96 9.53 6.98 5.96
CA GLY A 96 9.29 8.28 6.60
C GLY A 96 9.98 8.38 7.97
N GLU A 97 9.86 7.35 8.82
CA GLU A 97 10.55 7.28 10.10
C GLU A 97 12.08 7.32 9.93
N PHE A 98 12.61 6.56 8.96
CA PHE A 98 14.05 6.56 8.69
C PHE A 98 14.53 7.93 8.22
N LEU A 99 13.90 8.52 7.20
CA LEU A 99 14.31 9.81 6.64
C LEU A 99 14.23 10.93 7.68
N LYS A 100 13.15 10.99 8.47
CA LYS A 100 13.01 11.97 9.57
C LYS A 100 14.04 11.74 10.68
N SER A 101 14.50 10.51 10.90
CA SER A 101 15.59 10.26 11.84
C SER A 101 16.94 10.82 11.37
N LYS A 102 17.14 10.96 10.05
CA LYS A 102 18.34 11.57 9.45
C LYS A 102 18.21 13.09 9.33
N ASN A 103 17.04 13.56 8.88
CA ASN A 103 16.73 14.97 8.75
C ASN A 103 15.27 15.21 9.15
N PRO A 104 15.00 15.79 10.33
CA PRO A 104 13.64 16.06 10.81
C PRO A 104 12.82 17.00 9.91
N ASN A 105 13.46 17.75 9.01
CA ASN A 105 12.80 18.68 8.10
C ASN A 105 12.29 18.02 6.82
N VAL A 106 12.58 16.74 6.59
CA VAL A 106 12.01 16.02 5.45
C VAL A 106 10.49 15.98 5.57
N LYS A 107 9.82 16.51 4.53
CA LYS A 107 8.36 16.46 4.43
C LYS A 107 7.93 15.10 3.90
N VAL A 108 7.08 14.41 4.64
CA VAL A 108 6.49 13.13 4.22
C VAL A 108 5.05 13.34 3.77
N VAL A 109 4.73 12.94 2.54
CA VAL A 109 3.42 13.11 1.93
C VAL A 109 2.80 11.74 1.64
N ALA A 110 1.65 11.49 2.24
CA ALA A 110 0.86 10.31 1.96
C ALA A 110 -0.11 10.57 0.80
N VAL A 111 -0.26 9.60 -0.12
CA VAL A 111 -1.22 9.71 -1.23
C VAL A 111 -2.33 8.69 -1.04
N GLU A 112 -3.57 9.13 -1.18
CA GLU A 112 -4.76 8.29 -1.12
C GLU A 112 -5.72 8.54 -2.30
N PRO A 113 -6.64 7.61 -2.65
CA PRO A 113 -7.65 7.85 -3.65
C PRO A 113 -8.67 8.91 -3.19
N ALA A 114 -8.95 9.91 -4.02
CA ALA A 114 -9.91 10.98 -3.69
C ALA A 114 -11.34 10.47 -3.44
N SER A 115 -11.72 9.34 -4.06
CA SER A 115 -13.02 8.69 -3.83
C SER A 115 -13.05 7.75 -2.62
N SER A 116 -11.88 7.53 -1.96
CA SER A 116 -11.76 6.76 -0.71
C SER A 116 -10.82 7.46 0.26
N PRO A 117 -11.14 8.70 0.69
CA PRO A 117 -10.26 9.56 1.48
C PRO A 117 -10.27 9.14 2.96
N VAL A 118 -9.78 7.95 3.25
CA VAL A 118 -9.80 7.36 4.61
C VAL A 118 -8.86 8.11 5.55
N LEU A 119 -7.66 8.48 5.05
CA LEU A 119 -6.65 9.15 5.89
C LEU A 119 -7.01 10.60 6.18
N SER A 120 -7.53 11.33 5.19
CA SER A 120 -7.86 12.75 5.33
C SER A 120 -9.26 13.02 5.87
N LYS A 121 -10.24 12.14 5.58
CA LYS A 121 -11.67 12.38 5.89
C LYS A 121 -12.35 11.22 6.65
N GLY A 122 -11.68 10.10 6.87
CA GLY A 122 -12.27 8.94 7.55
C GLY A 122 -13.34 8.21 6.72
N VAL A 123 -13.45 8.45 5.41
CA VAL A 123 -14.50 7.91 4.54
C VAL A 123 -13.93 6.93 3.54
N ALA A 124 -14.41 5.70 3.56
CA ALA A 124 -14.07 4.68 2.56
C ALA A 124 -15.01 4.74 1.37
N GLY A 125 -14.48 4.49 0.18
CA GLY A 125 -15.27 4.45 -1.06
C GLY A 125 -14.61 3.57 -2.12
N SER A 126 -15.32 3.37 -3.24
CA SER A 126 -14.80 2.63 -4.39
C SER A 126 -13.86 3.51 -5.22
N HIS A 127 -12.75 2.93 -5.67
CA HIS A 127 -11.78 3.60 -6.55
C HIS A 127 -11.13 2.59 -7.50
N LYS A 128 -10.41 3.11 -8.51
CA LYS A 128 -9.77 2.30 -9.56
C LYS A 128 -8.25 2.24 -9.44
N ILE A 129 -7.64 2.90 -8.45
CA ILE A 129 -6.19 2.96 -8.25
C ILE A 129 -5.77 1.71 -7.46
N GLN A 130 -5.36 0.65 -8.17
CA GLN A 130 -4.97 -0.60 -7.54
C GLN A 130 -3.69 -0.46 -6.72
N GLY A 131 -3.65 -1.12 -5.56
CA GLY A 131 -2.48 -1.18 -4.68
C GLY A 131 -2.46 -0.17 -3.54
N ILE A 132 -3.33 0.86 -3.58
CA ILE A 132 -3.51 1.82 -2.49
C ILE A 132 -4.97 1.88 -2.04
N GLY A 133 -5.27 2.60 -0.97
CA GLY A 133 -6.65 2.83 -0.53
C GLY A 133 -7.38 1.56 -0.10
N ALA A 134 -6.91 0.88 0.95
CA ALA A 134 -7.50 -0.37 1.46
C ALA A 134 -8.93 -0.23 2.03
N GLY A 135 -9.43 1.00 2.20
CA GLY A 135 -10.75 1.28 2.77
C GLY A 135 -10.79 1.31 4.30
N PHE A 136 -9.64 1.30 4.93
CA PHE A 136 -9.45 1.44 6.39
C PHE A 136 -8.04 1.95 6.68
N VAL A 137 -7.81 2.42 7.91
CA VAL A 137 -6.45 2.79 8.38
C VAL A 137 -5.76 1.51 8.86
N PRO A 138 -4.65 1.08 8.21
CA PRO A 138 -3.91 -0.11 8.63
C PRO A 138 -3.26 0.06 10.00
N GLU A 139 -3.15 -1.01 10.77
CA GLU A 139 -2.52 -0.99 12.09
C GLU A 139 -1.03 -0.64 12.03
N VAL A 140 -0.33 -1.11 10.98
CA VAL A 140 1.09 -0.83 10.77
C VAL A 140 1.39 0.59 10.28
N LEU A 141 0.36 1.37 9.92
CA LEU A 141 0.52 2.75 9.48
C LEU A 141 0.73 3.68 10.68
N ASN A 142 1.90 4.29 10.77
CA ASN A 142 2.15 5.40 11.69
C ASN A 142 1.53 6.68 11.13
N THR A 143 0.36 7.06 11.63
CA THR A 143 -0.37 8.24 11.16
C THR A 143 0.28 9.57 11.57
N SER A 144 1.32 9.53 12.42
CA SER A 144 2.08 10.72 12.83
C SER A 144 3.33 10.96 12.00
N VAL A 145 3.67 10.04 11.06
CA VAL A 145 4.90 10.15 10.28
C VAL A 145 4.77 11.09 9.09
N TYR A 146 3.60 11.18 8.49
CA TYR A 146 3.35 12.06 7.35
C TYR A 146 2.82 13.43 7.78
N ASP A 147 3.21 14.45 7.03
CA ASP A 147 2.91 15.85 7.29
C ASP A 147 1.70 16.32 6.46
N GLU A 148 1.41 15.64 5.36
CA GLU A 148 0.34 15.97 4.43
C GLU A 148 -0.27 14.72 3.82
N VAL A 149 -1.56 14.79 3.48
CA VAL A 149 -2.26 13.78 2.69
C VAL A 149 -2.78 14.41 1.40
N ILE A 150 -2.41 13.85 0.25
CA ILE A 150 -2.88 14.29 -1.06
C ILE A 150 -3.89 13.28 -1.61
N PRO A 151 -5.17 13.64 -1.74
CA PRO A 151 -6.15 12.81 -2.41
C PRO A 151 -6.02 12.96 -3.94
N VAL A 152 -5.87 11.84 -4.65
CA VAL A 152 -5.73 11.79 -6.12
C VAL A 152 -6.97 11.15 -6.75
N THR A 153 -7.51 11.77 -7.81
CA THR A 153 -8.64 11.21 -8.54
C THR A 153 -8.21 10.03 -9.42
N ASN A 154 -9.15 9.15 -9.78
CA ASN A 154 -8.87 8.06 -10.72
C ASN A 154 -8.37 8.62 -12.06
N ASP A 155 -9.00 9.66 -12.56
CA ASP A 155 -8.70 10.23 -13.88
C ASP A 155 -7.31 10.88 -13.91
N ASP A 156 -6.93 11.62 -12.86
CA ASP A 156 -5.59 12.19 -12.75
C ASP A 156 -4.51 11.12 -12.64
N ALA A 157 -4.76 10.07 -11.87
CA ALA A 157 -3.82 8.95 -11.74
C ALA A 157 -3.55 8.28 -13.10
N PHE A 158 -4.60 7.97 -13.87
CA PHE A 158 -4.44 7.35 -15.19
C PHE A 158 -3.84 8.31 -16.22
N ALA A 159 -4.26 9.57 -16.22
CA ALA A 159 -3.72 10.57 -17.14
C ALA A 159 -2.21 10.81 -16.89
N THR A 160 -1.83 10.96 -15.62
CA THR A 160 -0.43 11.18 -15.24
C THR A 160 0.43 9.94 -15.53
N GLY A 161 -0.07 8.73 -15.28
CA GLY A 161 0.64 7.50 -15.63
C GLY A 161 0.94 7.42 -17.14
N LYS A 162 -0.02 7.79 -18.01
CA LYS A 162 0.22 7.85 -19.45
C LYS A 162 1.24 8.93 -19.85
N LEU A 163 1.22 10.08 -19.17
CA LEU A 163 2.19 11.15 -19.43
C LEU A 163 3.61 10.74 -19.01
N LEU A 164 3.75 10.08 -17.86
CA LEU A 164 5.03 9.54 -17.42
C LEU A 164 5.60 8.55 -18.43
N GLY A 165 4.81 7.54 -18.84
CA GLY A 165 5.26 6.60 -19.86
C GLY A 165 5.67 7.25 -21.18
N LYS A 166 4.93 8.30 -21.61
CA LYS A 166 5.21 8.99 -22.87
C LYS A 166 6.43 9.91 -22.80
N ASN A 167 6.60 10.63 -21.70
CA ASN A 167 7.58 11.72 -21.60
C ASN A 167 8.90 11.26 -20.97
N GLU A 168 8.83 10.34 -20.00
CA GLU A 168 9.99 9.91 -19.21
C GLU A 168 10.44 8.47 -19.53
N GLY A 169 9.61 7.69 -20.23
CA GLY A 169 9.94 6.30 -20.59
C GLY A 169 9.87 5.30 -19.43
N VAL A 170 9.10 5.61 -18.39
CA VAL A 170 8.89 4.75 -17.20
C VAL A 170 7.46 4.21 -17.14
#